data_c7cab467561d876cf7591b56d6773bc8
#
_entry.id   c7cab467561d876cf7591b56d6773bc8
#
_cell.length_a   1.000
_cell.length_b   1.000
_cell.length_c   1.000
_cell.angle_alpha   90.00
_cell.angle_beta   90.00
_cell.angle_gamma   90.00
#
_symmetry.space_group_name_H-M   'P 1'
#
loop_
_entity.id
_entity.type
_entity.pdbx_description
1 polymer ?
#
loop_
_entity_poly.entity_id
_entity_poly.type
_entity_poly.pdbx_seq_one_letter_code
_entity_poly.pdbx_strand_id
1 'polypeptide(L)'
;KPMIVDYEKSVIDFANANPEGYAQVKDSMRILYPSPTIWNSHCIISFSDAGSRFVDALNDKRIQEIAFNRYGFRTGVTGGQYDVSAIGVEGIPQNILSVVSGLKMDVYNEIIAGLKEARE
;
A
#
# COMPACT_ATOMS: atom_id res chain seq x y z
N LYS A 1 -13.87 -16.23 -13.60
CA LYS A 1 -12.90 -15.15 -13.78
C LYS A 1 -11.82 -15.33 -12.72
N PRO A 2 -10.54 -15.16 -13.04
CA PRO A 2 -9.48 -15.24 -12.05
C PRO A 2 -9.61 -14.09 -11.05
N MET A 3 -9.26 -14.37 -9.80
CA MET A 3 -9.16 -13.37 -8.73
C MET A 3 -7.71 -13.38 -8.24
N ILE A 4 -7.15 -12.20 -8.07
CA ILE A 4 -5.79 -12.00 -7.56
C ILE A 4 -5.91 -11.19 -6.27
N VAL A 5 -5.18 -11.60 -5.24
CA VAL A 5 -5.04 -10.85 -3.99
C VAL A 5 -3.67 -10.20 -4.01
N ASP A 6 -3.66 -8.87 -4.01
CA ASP A 6 -2.43 -8.10 -4.12
C ASP A 6 -2.62 -6.70 -3.50
N TYR A 7 -1.55 -5.91 -3.47
CA TYR A 7 -1.59 -4.50 -3.06
C TYR A 7 -2.11 -3.61 -4.19
N GLU A 8 -2.80 -2.52 -3.84
CA GLU A 8 -3.22 -1.52 -4.84
C GLU A 8 -2.06 -0.98 -5.68
N LYS A 9 -0.86 -0.91 -5.07
CA LYS A 9 0.38 -0.55 -5.74
C LYS A 9 0.62 -1.36 -7.02
N SER A 10 0.34 -2.65 -7.01
CA SER A 10 0.61 -3.52 -8.15
C SER A 10 -0.22 -3.16 -9.38
N VAL A 11 -1.48 -2.79 -9.20
CA VAL A 11 -2.33 -2.34 -10.32
C VAL A 11 -1.91 -0.94 -10.81
N ILE A 12 -1.49 -0.07 -9.91
CA ILE A 12 -0.98 1.26 -10.26
C ILE A 12 0.32 1.15 -11.05
N ASP A 13 1.26 0.35 -10.58
CA ASP A 13 2.52 0.07 -11.30
C ASP A 13 2.25 -0.53 -12.69
N PHE A 14 1.32 -1.47 -12.80
CA PHE A 14 0.94 -2.06 -14.09
C PHE A 14 0.38 -1.00 -15.04
N ALA A 15 -0.54 -0.16 -14.57
CA ALA A 15 -1.14 0.89 -15.39
C ALA A 15 -0.10 1.92 -15.88
N ASN A 16 0.86 2.27 -15.01
CA ASN A 16 1.94 3.20 -15.33
C ASN A 16 3.00 2.60 -16.25
N ALA A 17 3.36 1.33 -16.04
CA ALA A 17 4.40 0.66 -16.82
C ALA A 17 3.90 0.16 -18.18
N ASN A 18 2.62 -0.15 -18.30
CA ASN A 18 2.01 -0.69 -19.51
C ASN A 18 0.61 -0.08 -19.76
N PRO A 19 0.53 1.21 -20.14
CA PRO A 19 -0.74 1.89 -20.34
C PRO A 19 -1.63 1.24 -21.41
N GLU A 20 -1.03 0.72 -22.47
CA GLU A 20 -1.76 0.03 -23.56
C GLU A 20 -2.39 -1.29 -23.03
N GLY A 21 -1.61 -2.10 -22.32
CA GLY A 21 -2.11 -3.33 -21.71
C GLY A 21 -3.18 -3.05 -20.66
N TYR A 22 -3.02 -2.00 -19.85
CA TYR A 22 -4.04 -1.59 -18.89
C TYR A 22 -5.33 -1.18 -19.61
N ALA A 23 -5.26 -0.39 -20.67
CA ALA A 23 -6.42 0.04 -21.44
C ALA A 23 -7.24 -1.13 -22.01
N GLN A 24 -6.58 -2.25 -22.35
CA GLN A 24 -7.25 -3.45 -22.84
C GLN A 24 -8.04 -4.22 -21.76
N VAL A 25 -7.62 -4.14 -20.51
CA VAL A 25 -8.20 -4.95 -19.42
C VAL A 25 -9.04 -4.15 -18.43
N LYS A 26 -8.90 -2.83 -18.35
CA LYS A 26 -9.54 -1.96 -17.36
C LYS A 26 -11.05 -2.16 -17.28
N ASP A 27 -11.74 -2.29 -18.41
CA ASP A 27 -13.20 -2.44 -18.46
C ASP A 27 -13.69 -3.81 -17.96
N SER A 28 -12.82 -4.83 -17.98
CA SER A 28 -13.09 -6.18 -17.49
C SER A 28 -12.56 -6.42 -16.07
N MET A 29 -11.70 -5.53 -15.57
CA MET A 29 -11.12 -5.60 -14.24
C MET A 29 -12.03 -4.92 -13.20
N ARG A 30 -12.01 -5.44 -11.97
CA ARG A 30 -12.65 -4.78 -10.82
C ARG A 30 -11.72 -4.88 -9.65
N ILE A 31 -11.46 -3.74 -9.00
CA ILE A 31 -10.70 -3.68 -7.76
C ILE A 31 -11.68 -3.74 -6.61
N LEU A 32 -11.49 -4.69 -5.70
CA LEU A 32 -12.32 -4.90 -4.54
C LEU A 32 -11.47 -4.70 -3.28
N TYR A 33 -11.91 -3.84 -2.40
CA TYR A 33 -11.31 -3.64 -1.08
C TYR A 33 -12.12 -4.38 -0.04
N PRO A 34 -11.52 -5.34 0.69
CA PRO A 34 -12.20 -5.90 1.85
C PRO A 34 -12.44 -4.82 2.91
N SER A 35 -13.45 -4.99 3.73
CA SER A 35 -13.71 -4.09 4.87
C SER A 35 -13.92 -4.94 6.12
N PRO A 36 -13.00 -4.92 7.07
CA PRO A 36 -11.74 -4.16 7.10
C PRO A 36 -10.70 -4.67 6.09
N THR A 37 -9.81 -3.79 5.63
CA THR A 37 -8.67 -4.14 4.78
C THR A 37 -7.35 -4.17 5.57
N ILE A 38 -6.31 -4.72 4.96
CA ILE A 38 -4.97 -4.73 5.54
C ILE A 38 -4.25 -3.45 5.13
N TRP A 39 -3.66 -2.77 6.12
CA TRP A 39 -2.78 -1.63 5.92
C TRP A 39 -1.35 -2.00 6.29
N ASN A 40 -0.45 -1.95 5.33
CA ASN A 40 0.97 -2.16 5.56
C ASN A 40 1.70 -0.82 5.62
N SER A 41 2.34 -0.55 6.75
CA SER A 41 3.17 0.64 6.95
C SER A 41 4.63 0.30 6.74
N HIS A 42 5.32 1.08 5.90
CA HIS A 42 6.76 1.00 5.75
C HIS A 42 7.40 1.94 6.76
N CYS A 43 8.05 1.38 7.77
CA CYS A 43 8.70 2.14 8.83
C CYS A 43 10.19 2.28 8.54
N ILE A 44 10.73 3.48 8.74
CA ILE A 44 12.17 3.77 8.64
C ILE A 44 12.66 4.22 10.00
N ILE A 45 13.70 3.59 10.49
CA ILE A 45 14.38 3.95 11.74
C ILE A 45 15.75 4.52 11.38
N SER A 46 16.02 5.73 11.85
CA SER A 46 17.31 6.39 11.65
C SER A 46 18.26 6.11 12.82
N PHE A 47 19.51 5.80 12.52
CA PHE A 47 20.58 5.60 13.48
C PHE A 47 21.71 6.65 13.36
N SER A 48 21.52 7.69 12.56
CA SER A 48 22.52 8.73 12.34
C SER A 48 21.86 10.04 11.89
N ASP A 49 22.58 11.16 12.03
CA ASP A 49 22.11 12.47 11.57
C ASP A 49 21.86 12.48 10.05
N ALA A 50 22.64 11.77 9.28
CA ALA A 50 22.41 11.62 7.84
C ALA A 50 21.11 10.86 7.56
N GLY A 51 20.85 9.79 8.31
CA GLY A 51 19.61 9.03 8.24
C GLY A 51 18.40 9.88 8.66
N SER A 52 18.53 10.70 9.70
CA SER A 52 17.45 11.61 10.12
C SER A 52 17.11 12.63 9.03
N ARG A 53 18.12 13.25 8.41
CA ARG A 53 17.90 14.14 7.26
C ARG A 53 17.23 13.44 6.07
N PHE A 54 17.55 12.17 5.83
CA PHE A 54 16.87 11.38 4.79
C PHE A 54 15.40 11.15 5.13
N VAL A 55 15.08 10.79 6.39
CA VAL A 55 13.69 10.64 6.85
C VAL A 55 12.93 11.95 6.72
N ASP A 56 13.54 13.09 7.10
CA ASP A 56 12.95 14.42 6.93
C ASP A 56 12.66 14.72 5.45
N ALA A 57 13.60 14.38 4.56
CA ALA A 57 13.41 14.56 3.13
C ALA A 57 12.25 13.71 2.58
N LEU A 58 12.04 12.50 3.09
CA LEU A 58 10.91 11.65 2.70
C LEU A 58 9.55 12.24 3.08
N ASN A 59 9.51 13.13 4.08
CA ASN A 59 8.30 13.85 4.47
C ASN A 59 7.99 15.06 3.54
N ASP A 60 8.87 15.37 2.60
CA ASP A 60 8.62 16.42 1.62
C ASP A 60 7.39 16.10 0.77
N LYS A 61 6.51 17.10 0.62
CA LYS A 61 5.24 16.94 -0.08
C LYS A 61 5.42 16.43 -1.53
N ARG A 62 6.43 16.91 -2.24
CA ARG A 62 6.69 16.50 -3.63
C ARG A 62 7.12 15.04 -3.72
N ILE A 63 7.91 14.58 -2.73
CA ILE A 63 8.31 13.17 -2.66
C ILE A 63 7.10 12.30 -2.36
N GLN A 64 6.23 12.71 -1.44
CA GLN A 64 5.00 12.00 -1.13
C GLN A 64 4.02 11.95 -2.32
N GLU A 65 3.88 13.04 -3.07
CA GLU A 65 3.09 13.08 -4.31
C GLU A 65 3.65 12.12 -5.39
N ILE A 66 4.97 12.08 -5.57
CA ILE A 66 5.61 11.15 -6.51
C ILE A 66 5.41 9.70 -6.03
N ALA A 67 5.60 9.43 -4.75
CA ALA A 67 5.41 8.11 -4.16
C ALA A 67 3.99 7.58 -4.38
N PHE A 68 2.99 8.43 -4.24
CA PHE A 68 1.61 8.05 -4.47
C PHE A 68 1.27 7.96 -5.97
N ASN A 69 1.45 9.04 -6.73
CA ASN A 69 0.99 9.12 -8.11
C ASN A 69 1.70 8.13 -9.04
N ARG A 70 2.97 7.85 -8.77
CA ARG A 70 3.78 6.99 -9.63
C ARG A 70 3.85 5.55 -9.15
N TYR A 71 3.83 5.35 -7.83
CA TYR A 71 4.11 4.04 -7.23
C TYR A 71 2.98 3.53 -6.32
N GLY A 72 1.90 4.29 -6.13
CA GLY A 72 0.76 3.88 -5.33
C GLY A 72 1.00 3.79 -3.82
N PHE A 73 2.06 4.42 -3.31
CA PHE A 73 2.31 4.48 -1.87
C PHE A 73 1.50 5.61 -1.24
N ARG A 74 0.52 5.26 -0.43
CA ARG A 74 -0.25 6.23 0.33
C ARG A 74 0.64 6.91 1.37
N THR A 75 0.50 8.22 1.50
CA THR A 75 1.28 8.97 2.48
C THR A 75 0.92 8.58 3.91
N GLY A 76 1.94 8.42 4.76
CA GLY A 76 1.78 8.32 6.20
C GLY A 76 1.89 9.67 6.92
N VAL A 77 2.16 10.75 6.18
CA VAL A 77 2.32 12.10 6.75
C VAL A 77 0.96 12.69 7.06
N THR A 78 0.78 13.15 8.30
CA THR A 78 -0.45 13.82 8.75
C THR A 78 -0.70 15.07 7.92
N GLY A 79 -1.91 15.18 7.34
CA GLY A 79 -2.29 16.29 6.47
C GLY A 79 -1.76 16.18 5.03
N GLY A 80 -1.06 15.10 4.69
CA GLY A 80 -0.72 14.78 3.32
C GLY A 80 -1.99 14.56 2.50
N GLN A 81 -2.10 15.28 1.39
CA GLN A 81 -3.21 15.11 0.45
C GLN A 81 -2.69 14.49 -0.84
N TYR A 82 -3.42 13.54 -1.35
CA TYR A 82 -3.21 12.97 -2.67
C TYR A 82 -4.56 12.88 -3.38
N ASP A 83 -4.53 13.01 -4.67
CA ASP A 83 -5.71 12.90 -5.51
C ASP A 83 -5.69 11.57 -6.25
N VAL A 84 -6.57 10.67 -5.84
CA VAL A 84 -6.69 9.34 -6.44
C VAL A 84 -7.10 9.41 -7.90
N SER A 85 -7.83 10.46 -8.31
CA SER A 85 -8.25 10.63 -9.69
C SER A 85 -7.08 10.88 -10.64
N ALA A 86 -5.97 11.43 -10.12
CA ALA A 86 -4.75 11.67 -10.89
C ALA A 86 -4.01 10.39 -11.31
N ILE A 87 -4.28 9.26 -10.65
CA ILE A 87 -3.65 7.97 -10.96
C ILE A 87 -4.24 7.36 -12.24
N GLY A 88 -5.49 7.68 -12.60
CA GLY A 88 -6.16 7.12 -13.78
C GLY A 88 -6.55 5.64 -13.66
N VAL A 89 -6.56 5.09 -12.45
CA VAL A 89 -7.00 3.72 -12.16
C VAL A 89 -8.33 3.76 -11.43
N GLU A 90 -9.37 3.23 -12.05
CA GLU A 90 -10.70 3.19 -11.45
C GLU A 90 -10.81 2.18 -10.31
N GLY A 91 -11.63 2.51 -9.31
CA GLY A 91 -11.94 1.62 -8.20
C GLY A 91 -11.00 1.77 -6.99
N ILE A 92 -10.00 2.65 -7.07
CA ILE A 92 -9.15 3.01 -5.92
C ILE A 92 -9.89 4.05 -5.07
N PRO A 93 -10.21 3.78 -3.79
CA PRO A 93 -10.90 4.73 -2.95
C PRO A 93 -9.98 5.86 -2.49
N GLN A 94 -10.50 7.08 -2.40
CA GLN A 94 -9.78 8.23 -1.86
C GLN A 94 -9.31 7.97 -0.42
N ASN A 95 -10.17 7.37 0.40
CA ASN A 95 -9.90 7.09 1.79
C ASN A 95 -10.12 5.62 2.10
N ILE A 96 -9.23 5.03 2.90
CA ILE A 96 -9.41 3.71 3.51
C ILE A 96 -10.04 3.94 4.89
N LEU A 97 -11.30 3.58 5.04
CA LEU A 97 -12.09 3.89 6.24
C LEU A 97 -12.02 2.83 7.32
N SER A 98 -11.67 1.61 6.97
CA SER A 98 -11.61 0.49 7.90
C SER A 98 -10.40 -0.37 7.63
N VAL A 99 -9.53 -0.49 8.63
CA VAL A 99 -8.34 -1.32 8.57
C VAL A 99 -8.35 -2.35 9.68
N VAL A 100 -7.76 -3.50 9.41
CA VAL A 100 -7.54 -4.52 10.44
C VAL A 100 -6.54 -3.97 11.45
N SER A 101 -6.91 -3.98 12.73
CA SER A 101 -5.94 -3.70 13.79
C SER A 101 -4.87 -4.79 13.79
N GLY A 102 -3.62 -4.41 14.02
CA GLY A 102 -2.53 -5.38 14.15
C GLY A 102 -2.85 -6.45 15.19
N LEU A 103 -2.38 -7.66 14.95
CA LEU A 103 -2.50 -8.76 15.93
C LEU A 103 -1.76 -8.37 17.21
N LYS A 104 -2.35 -8.71 18.35
CA LYS A 104 -1.65 -8.62 19.62
C LYS A 104 -0.46 -9.58 19.61
N MET A 105 0.59 -9.26 20.35
CA MET A 105 1.83 -10.03 20.35
C MET A 105 1.63 -11.47 20.85
N ASP A 106 0.73 -11.68 21.79
CA ASP A 106 0.35 -13.01 22.31
C ASP A 106 -0.22 -13.89 21.18
N VAL A 107 -1.21 -13.38 20.43
CA VAL A 107 -1.80 -14.08 19.28
C VAL A 107 -0.76 -14.37 18.20
N TYR A 108 0.13 -13.41 17.94
CA TYR A 108 1.21 -13.59 17.00
C TYR A 108 2.15 -14.75 17.40
N ASN A 109 2.51 -14.80 18.68
CA ASN A 109 3.35 -15.86 19.22
C ASN A 109 2.67 -17.24 19.17
N GLU A 110 1.37 -17.32 19.44
CA GLU A 110 0.59 -18.54 19.30
C GLU A 110 0.57 -19.07 17.87
N ILE A 111 0.39 -18.18 16.88
CA ILE A 111 0.43 -18.54 15.46
C ILE A 111 1.82 -19.08 15.10
N ILE A 112 2.90 -18.42 15.54
CA ILE A 112 4.27 -18.87 15.28
C ILE A 112 4.54 -20.24 15.91
N ALA A 113 4.07 -20.48 17.14
CA ALA A 113 4.22 -21.77 17.82
C ALA A 113 3.49 -22.87 17.04
N GLY A 114 2.22 -22.67 16.67
CA GLY A 114 1.45 -23.64 15.90
C GLY A 114 2.05 -23.94 14.52
N LEU A 115 2.64 -22.93 13.85
CA LEU A 115 3.33 -23.15 12.59
C LEU A 115 4.62 -23.98 12.73
N LYS A 116 5.30 -23.89 13.86
CA LYS A 116 6.49 -24.72 14.16
C LYS A 116 6.08 -26.17 14.40
N GLU A 117 5.07 -26.39 15.23
CA GLU A 117 4.52 -27.74 15.50
C GLU A 117 4.01 -28.45 14.25
N ALA A 118 3.39 -27.70 13.33
CA ALA A 118 2.87 -28.29 12.09
C ALA A 118 3.96 -28.66 11.06
N ARG A 119 5.23 -28.32 11.32
CA ARG A 119 6.37 -28.64 10.45
C ARG A 119 7.19 -29.84 10.93
N GLU A 120 6.95 -30.32 12.14
CA GLU A 120 7.52 -31.54 12.71
C GLU A 120 6.65 -32.77 12.37
#